data_1a4434b396d48df1494f283a70d428f9
#
_entry.id   1a4434b396d48df1494f283a70d428f9
#
_cell.length_a   1.000
_cell.length_b   1.000
_cell.length_c   1.000
_cell.angle_alpha   90.00
_cell.angle_beta   90.00
_cell.angle_gamma   90.00
#
_symmetry.space_group_name_H-M   'P 1'
#
loop_
_entity.id
_entity.type
_entity.pdbx_description
1 polymer ?
#
loop_
_entity_poly.entity_id
_entity_poly.type
_entity_poly.pdbx_seq_one_letter_code
_entity_poly.pdbx_strand_id
1 'polypeptide(L)'
;MPRQPFRPVTPRLRRRFTLLTFAALSLATSAGWAAEPERVACVPPGVWADGTGAAVEPVPLLRRVADAPVILLGEQHDRADHHRWQLHTLAGLHALNPELAVGMEMLPRRLQPVLDRWVAGEMTEGEFLKATDWRTVWGFDPQFYLPILQFARLHRLPVVALNVERSLIGRTARNGWAAIPEAEREGVGNPAAPTEAYRNRLTETLAAHDRSEARSTAPADSPDSAAKRFIEAQGVWDRAMAEKIAETRRTTGRSVVGILGEGHVARRDGVPHQLADLGIVDSAILLPWDADRDCDDLDGRIADAVFGLGLAREDAEPQRPKLGVQLEPGPEGITVGTVSSGSVAAVAGLRTGDRILVAAGTPVRAPADLVAVIRRQAPGTWLPLTIRRDGAEQELVAKFPVEGR
;
A
#
# COMPACT_ATOMS: atom_id res chain seq x y z
N MET A 1 23.15 9.64 -59.20
CA MET A 1 22.04 10.28 -59.97
C MET A 1 21.56 11.45 -59.18
N PRO A 2 21.52 12.66 -59.79
CA PRO A 2 21.45 13.94 -59.10
C PRO A 2 20.01 14.39 -58.78
N ARG A 3 19.89 15.16 -57.72
CA ARG A 3 18.70 15.85 -57.23
C ARG A 3 18.29 17.00 -58.19
N GLN A 4 17.01 17.13 -58.50
CA GLN A 4 16.45 18.32 -59.18
C GLN A 4 15.79 19.25 -58.15
N PRO A 5 15.88 20.59 -58.38
CA PRO A 5 15.37 21.60 -57.47
C PRO A 5 13.94 22.03 -57.78
N PHE A 6 13.20 22.39 -56.75
CA PHE A 6 11.88 22.98 -56.81
C PHE A 6 11.93 24.42 -57.34
N ARG A 7 11.01 24.78 -58.24
CA ARG A 7 10.77 26.16 -58.70
C ARG A 7 9.59 26.78 -57.96
N PRO A 8 9.65 28.09 -57.68
CA PRO A 8 8.54 28.81 -57.05
C PRO A 8 7.50 29.28 -58.05
N VAL A 9 6.23 29.28 -57.63
CA VAL A 9 5.09 29.84 -58.42
C VAL A 9 4.68 31.16 -57.76
N THR A 10 4.69 32.23 -58.57
CA THR A 10 4.28 33.59 -58.22
C THR A 10 2.77 33.78 -58.23
N PRO A 11 2.22 34.72 -57.43
CA PRO A 11 0.78 34.92 -57.32
C PRO A 11 0.21 35.88 -58.36
N ARG A 12 -0.99 35.58 -58.88
CA ARG A 12 -1.78 36.53 -59.68
C ARG A 12 -2.81 37.25 -58.80
N LEU A 13 -2.70 38.58 -58.89
CA LEU A 13 -3.58 39.58 -58.32
C LEU A 13 -4.93 39.60 -59.10
N ARG A 14 -6.10 39.55 -58.41
CA ARG A 14 -7.32 40.21 -58.95
C ARG A 14 -8.39 40.47 -57.85
N ARG A 15 -8.62 41.78 -57.73
CA ARG A 15 -9.87 42.53 -57.59
C ARG A 15 -10.71 42.49 -56.34
N ARG A 16 -10.78 43.72 -55.82
CA ARG A 16 -11.60 44.26 -54.72
C ARG A 16 -13.12 44.00 -54.96
N PHE A 17 -13.75 43.56 -53.85
CA PHE A 17 -15.17 43.84 -53.59
C PHE A 17 -15.28 44.32 -52.16
N THR A 18 -15.78 45.55 -52.03
CA THR A 18 -16.03 46.19 -50.72
C THR A 18 -17.42 45.76 -50.29
N LEU A 19 -17.50 45.05 -49.15
CA LEU A 19 -18.78 44.84 -48.44
C LEU A 19 -18.53 45.26 -46.98
N LEU A 20 -19.20 46.34 -46.61
CA LEU A 20 -19.33 46.78 -45.23
C LEU A 20 -20.19 45.76 -44.47
N THR A 21 -19.62 45.12 -43.48
CA THR A 21 -20.36 44.38 -42.47
C THR A 21 -19.96 44.84 -41.09
N PHE A 22 -20.94 45.19 -40.31
CA PHE A 22 -20.88 45.61 -38.91
C PHE A 22 -20.11 44.60 -38.05
N ALA A 23 -19.03 45.03 -37.44
CA ALA A 23 -18.33 44.24 -36.43
C ALA A 23 -19.02 44.46 -35.08
N ALA A 24 -19.80 43.48 -34.66
CA ALA A 24 -20.20 43.36 -33.26
C ALA A 24 -18.98 42.93 -32.46
N LEU A 25 -18.46 43.81 -31.62
CA LEU A 25 -17.35 43.56 -30.72
C LEU A 25 -17.85 42.73 -29.56
N SER A 26 -17.77 41.39 -29.65
CA SER A 26 -18.00 40.49 -28.51
C SER A 26 -16.74 40.53 -27.64
N LEU A 27 -16.79 41.26 -26.56
CA LEU A 27 -15.82 41.12 -25.48
C LEU A 27 -15.99 39.72 -24.82
N ALA A 28 -15.27 38.74 -25.32
CA ALA A 28 -15.07 37.49 -24.62
C ALA A 28 -14.12 37.78 -23.42
N THR A 29 -14.68 37.93 -22.25
CA THR A 29 -13.89 37.85 -21.01
C THR A 29 -13.36 36.45 -20.90
N SER A 30 -12.12 36.22 -21.31
CA SER A 30 -11.37 35.02 -20.93
C SER A 30 -11.19 35.08 -19.40
N ALA A 31 -12.05 34.39 -18.67
CA ALA A 31 -11.75 34.03 -17.28
C ALA A 31 -10.48 33.18 -17.35
N GLY A 32 -9.35 33.83 -17.13
CA GLY A 32 -8.10 33.12 -16.91
C GLY A 32 -8.29 32.25 -15.68
N TRP A 33 -8.29 30.95 -15.84
CA TRP A 33 -8.03 30.05 -14.74
C TRP A 33 -6.62 30.41 -14.25
N ALA A 34 -6.56 31.10 -13.12
CA ALA A 34 -5.33 31.22 -12.37
C ALA A 34 -4.97 29.77 -12.00
N ALA A 35 -3.89 29.26 -12.61
CA ALA A 35 -3.31 28.01 -12.13
C ALA A 35 -3.02 28.24 -10.64
N GLU A 36 -3.56 27.38 -9.76
CA GLU A 36 -3.14 27.37 -8.36
C GLU A 36 -1.61 27.31 -8.33
N PRO A 37 -0.97 28.08 -7.44
CA PRO A 37 0.48 28.03 -7.34
C PRO A 37 0.88 26.59 -7.05
N GLU A 38 1.68 26.02 -7.92
CA GLU A 38 2.24 24.67 -7.78
C GLU A 38 2.91 24.61 -6.40
N ARG A 39 2.35 23.82 -5.47
CA ARG A 39 2.97 23.66 -4.13
C ARG A 39 4.35 23.07 -4.34
N VAL A 40 5.37 23.81 -3.97
CA VAL A 40 6.74 23.32 -3.98
C VAL A 40 6.82 22.22 -2.92
N ALA A 41 7.08 20.99 -3.34
CA ALA A 41 7.27 19.88 -2.42
C ALA A 41 8.44 20.15 -1.47
N CYS A 42 8.26 19.92 -0.18
CA CYS A 42 9.30 20.10 0.84
C CYS A 42 10.51 19.20 0.57
N VAL A 43 10.27 18.00 0.12
CA VAL A 43 11.27 17.05 -0.35
C VAL A 43 10.92 16.69 -1.79
N PRO A 44 11.74 17.07 -2.79
CA PRO A 44 11.45 16.77 -4.18
C PRO A 44 11.33 15.27 -4.44
N PRO A 45 10.45 14.82 -5.34
CA PRO A 45 10.32 13.41 -5.68
C PRO A 45 11.65 12.79 -6.12
N GLY A 46 11.96 11.62 -5.56
CA GLY A 46 13.20 10.89 -5.85
C GLY A 46 14.43 11.39 -5.07
N VAL A 47 14.27 12.37 -4.21
CA VAL A 47 15.37 12.94 -3.40
C VAL A 47 15.30 12.37 -1.98
N TRP A 48 16.45 11.96 -1.46
CA TRP A 48 16.63 11.70 -0.03
C TRP A 48 16.96 13.00 0.69
N ALA A 49 16.33 13.21 1.82
CA ALA A 49 16.63 14.33 2.72
C ALA A 49 16.78 13.82 4.16
N ASP A 50 17.48 14.56 4.99
CA ASP A 50 17.48 14.32 6.44
C ASP A 50 16.16 14.75 7.08
N GLY A 51 16.03 14.56 8.40
CA GLY A 51 14.81 14.90 9.14
C GLY A 51 14.46 16.39 9.15
N THR A 52 15.35 17.27 8.65
CA THR A 52 15.11 18.73 8.49
C THR A 52 14.69 19.10 7.06
N GLY A 53 14.66 18.13 6.14
CA GLY A 53 14.38 18.37 4.72
C GLY A 53 15.62 18.75 3.89
N ALA A 54 16.82 18.79 4.46
CA ALA A 54 18.05 19.05 3.71
C ALA A 54 18.42 17.80 2.90
N ALA A 55 18.63 17.99 1.58
CA ALA A 55 18.98 16.89 0.67
C ALA A 55 20.27 16.18 1.12
N VAL A 56 20.27 14.86 1.03
CA VAL A 56 21.41 14.01 1.36
C VAL A 56 21.76 13.07 0.22
N GLU A 57 23.06 12.74 0.11
CA GLU A 57 23.52 11.79 -0.91
C GLU A 57 23.05 10.36 -0.60
N PRO A 58 22.39 9.67 -1.56
CA PRO A 58 21.76 8.36 -1.32
C PRO A 58 22.77 7.28 -0.90
N VAL A 59 23.92 7.20 -1.56
CA VAL A 59 24.86 6.10 -1.35
C VAL A 59 25.53 6.15 0.04
N PRO A 60 26.06 7.28 0.52
CA PRO A 60 26.55 7.40 1.89
C PRO A 60 25.45 7.14 2.95
N LEU A 61 24.23 7.65 2.72
CA LEU A 61 23.10 7.43 3.59
C LEU A 61 22.78 5.93 3.72
N LEU A 62 22.54 5.24 2.60
CA LEU A 62 22.17 3.83 2.62
C LEU A 62 23.26 2.94 3.19
N ARG A 63 24.55 3.24 2.95
CA ARG A 63 25.67 2.52 3.59
C ARG A 63 25.61 2.63 5.11
N ARG A 64 25.47 3.85 5.63
CA ARG A 64 25.36 4.07 7.08
C ARG A 64 24.14 3.35 7.67
N VAL A 65 23.00 3.40 6.98
CA VAL A 65 21.77 2.74 7.44
C VAL A 65 21.89 1.21 7.39
N ALA A 66 22.56 0.66 6.38
CA ALA A 66 22.74 -0.78 6.23
C ALA A 66 23.56 -1.42 7.37
N ASP A 67 24.39 -0.62 8.07
CA ASP A 67 25.15 -1.06 9.23
C ASP A 67 24.32 -1.07 10.54
N ALA A 68 23.12 -0.45 10.52
CA ALA A 68 22.27 -0.41 11.71
C ALA A 68 21.71 -1.80 12.05
N PRO A 69 21.62 -2.15 13.34
CA PRO A 69 21.03 -3.42 13.77
C PRO A 69 19.54 -3.54 13.44
N VAL A 70 18.82 -2.43 13.45
CA VAL A 70 17.39 -2.35 13.13
C VAL A 70 17.15 -1.16 12.22
N ILE A 71 16.41 -1.39 11.14
CA ILE A 71 16.03 -0.38 10.16
C ILE A 71 14.51 -0.42 10.05
N LEU A 72 13.85 0.67 10.31
CA LEU A 72 12.40 0.77 10.31
C LEU A 72 11.95 1.62 9.12
N LEU A 73 11.20 1.01 8.22
CA LEU A 73 10.64 1.65 7.03
C LEU A 73 9.16 1.92 7.30
N GLY A 74 8.83 3.19 7.62
CA GLY A 74 7.46 3.60 7.89
C GLY A 74 6.61 3.66 6.62
N GLU A 75 5.28 3.60 6.77
CA GLU A 75 4.34 3.72 5.65
C GLU A 75 2.94 4.15 6.10
N GLN A 76 2.07 4.52 5.16
CA GLN A 76 0.62 4.55 5.29
C GLN A 76 0.07 3.33 4.56
N HIS A 77 -0.72 2.51 5.25
CA HIS A 77 -1.10 1.16 4.82
C HIS A 77 -1.83 1.07 3.47
N ASP A 78 -2.50 2.13 3.05
CA ASP A 78 -3.26 2.22 1.80
C ASP A 78 -2.51 2.92 0.66
N ARG A 79 -1.24 3.31 0.87
CA ARG A 79 -0.45 4.08 -0.11
C ARG A 79 0.49 3.16 -0.90
N ALA A 80 0.10 2.82 -2.11
CA ALA A 80 0.89 1.93 -2.99
C ALA A 80 2.33 2.42 -3.21
N ASP A 81 2.54 3.75 -3.32
CA ASP A 81 3.86 4.32 -3.55
C ASP A 81 4.79 4.19 -2.34
N HIS A 82 4.23 4.18 -1.11
CA HIS A 82 4.99 3.89 0.10
C HIS A 82 5.56 2.47 0.06
N HIS A 83 4.77 1.48 -0.33
CA HIS A 83 5.22 0.08 -0.42
C HIS A 83 6.20 -0.15 -1.57
N ARG A 84 6.06 0.57 -2.68
CA ARG A 84 7.05 0.56 -3.77
C ARG A 84 8.38 1.13 -3.31
N TRP A 85 8.35 2.24 -2.57
CA TRP A 85 9.54 2.83 -1.96
C TRP A 85 10.16 1.89 -0.91
N GLN A 86 9.36 1.25 -0.06
CA GLN A 86 9.86 0.25 0.90
C GLN A 86 10.59 -0.88 0.20
N LEU A 87 10.03 -1.43 -0.88
CA LEU A 87 10.70 -2.46 -1.68
C LEU A 87 12.01 -1.96 -2.30
N HIS A 88 11.99 -0.76 -2.88
CA HIS A 88 13.19 -0.14 -3.46
C HIS A 88 14.30 0.03 -2.41
N THR A 89 13.94 0.55 -1.25
CA THR A 89 14.87 0.74 -0.13
C THR A 89 15.39 -0.58 0.42
N LEU A 90 14.52 -1.56 0.63
CA LEU A 90 14.90 -2.91 1.07
C LEU A 90 15.89 -3.57 0.09
N ALA A 91 15.66 -3.46 -1.22
CA ALA A 91 16.56 -3.98 -2.24
C ALA A 91 17.94 -3.30 -2.20
N GLY A 92 17.98 -1.99 -2.02
CA GLY A 92 19.23 -1.24 -1.83
C GLY A 92 19.99 -1.65 -0.57
N LEU A 93 19.29 -1.81 0.54
CA LEU A 93 19.87 -2.28 1.81
C LEU A 93 20.40 -3.72 1.70
N HIS A 94 19.64 -4.61 1.06
CA HIS A 94 20.07 -5.99 0.84
C HIS A 94 21.31 -6.10 -0.04
N ALA A 95 21.46 -5.23 -1.04
CA ALA A 95 22.66 -5.19 -1.87
C ALA A 95 23.92 -4.78 -1.06
N LEU A 96 23.76 -4.03 0.01
CA LEU A 96 24.83 -3.58 0.91
C LEU A 96 25.08 -4.55 2.06
N ASN A 97 24.03 -5.16 2.58
CA ASN A 97 24.05 -6.13 3.68
C ASN A 97 23.10 -7.29 3.35
N PRO A 98 23.59 -8.44 2.86
CA PRO A 98 22.75 -9.58 2.52
C PRO A 98 22.20 -10.32 3.76
N GLU A 99 22.77 -10.09 4.94
CA GLU A 99 22.36 -10.75 6.19
C GLU A 99 21.20 -9.99 6.88
N LEU A 100 20.11 -9.80 6.13
CA LEU A 100 18.90 -9.16 6.63
C LEU A 100 17.81 -10.17 6.98
N ALA A 101 16.89 -9.76 7.87
CA ALA A 101 15.56 -10.34 8.03
C ALA A 101 14.51 -9.24 7.83
N VAL A 102 13.35 -9.59 7.28
CA VAL A 102 12.25 -8.66 7.03
C VAL A 102 11.17 -8.86 8.08
N GLY A 103 10.97 -7.87 8.93
CA GLY A 103 9.90 -7.88 9.92
C GLY A 103 8.62 -7.27 9.36
N MET A 104 7.49 -7.95 9.52
CA MET A 104 6.18 -7.53 8.97
C MET A 104 5.20 -7.28 10.12
N GLU A 105 4.71 -6.03 10.23
CA GLU A 105 3.65 -5.66 11.18
C GLU A 105 2.34 -6.40 10.88
N MET A 106 2.06 -6.65 9.62
CA MET A 106 0.78 -7.13 9.10
C MET A 106 0.37 -8.50 9.67
N LEU A 107 1.34 -9.25 10.20
CA LEU A 107 1.16 -10.68 10.48
C LEU A 107 1.40 -10.99 11.95
N PRO A 108 0.44 -11.63 12.63
CA PRO A 108 0.61 -12.07 14.01
C PRO A 108 1.55 -13.29 14.11
N ARG A 109 2.22 -13.42 15.25
CA ARG A 109 3.26 -14.44 15.54
C ARG A 109 2.86 -15.87 15.23
N ARG A 110 1.55 -16.22 15.39
CA ARG A 110 1.04 -17.55 15.04
C ARG A 110 1.23 -17.91 13.57
N LEU A 111 1.42 -16.93 12.70
CA LEU A 111 1.61 -17.15 11.26
C LEU A 111 3.07 -17.36 10.87
N GLN A 112 4.02 -17.35 11.83
CA GLN A 112 5.43 -17.58 11.52
C GLN A 112 5.66 -18.87 10.71
N PRO A 113 5.05 -20.03 11.03
CA PRO A 113 5.24 -21.24 10.22
C PRO A 113 4.78 -21.10 8.76
N VAL A 114 3.79 -20.23 8.49
CA VAL A 114 3.33 -19.95 7.12
C VAL A 114 4.38 -19.10 6.38
N LEU A 115 4.98 -18.12 7.06
CA LEU A 115 6.04 -17.29 6.50
C LEU A 115 7.31 -18.12 6.17
N ASP A 116 7.67 -19.04 7.06
CA ASP A 116 8.82 -19.91 6.85
C ASP A 116 8.63 -20.79 5.60
N ARG A 117 7.45 -21.37 5.42
CA ARG A 117 7.08 -22.13 4.22
C ARG A 117 7.03 -21.24 2.96
N TRP A 118 6.57 -20.01 3.09
CA TRP A 118 6.59 -19.05 1.98
C TRP A 118 8.01 -18.79 1.50
N VAL A 119 8.93 -18.47 2.41
CA VAL A 119 10.35 -18.22 2.11
C VAL A 119 11.04 -19.46 1.56
N ALA A 120 10.69 -20.66 2.08
CA ALA A 120 11.18 -21.94 1.55
C ALA A 120 10.69 -22.24 0.13
N GLY A 121 9.70 -21.53 -0.38
CA GLY A 121 9.13 -21.76 -1.71
C GLY A 121 8.12 -22.90 -1.78
N GLU A 122 7.59 -23.34 -0.65
CA GLU A 122 6.70 -24.50 -0.52
C GLU A 122 5.23 -24.19 -0.80
N MET A 123 4.89 -22.96 -1.13
CA MET A 123 3.52 -22.57 -1.39
C MET A 123 3.42 -21.52 -2.50
N THR A 124 2.29 -21.54 -3.20
CA THR A 124 1.91 -20.52 -4.16
C THR A 124 1.39 -19.27 -3.44
N GLU A 125 1.29 -18.16 -4.17
CA GLU A 125 0.70 -16.91 -3.65
C GLU A 125 -0.74 -17.11 -3.13
N GLY A 126 -1.56 -17.85 -3.89
CA GLY A 126 -2.93 -18.14 -3.49
C GLY A 126 -3.03 -18.96 -2.21
N GLU A 127 -2.15 -19.96 -2.03
CA GLU A 127 -2.05 -20.75 -0.81
C GLU A 127 -1.57 -19.90 0.37
N PHE A 128 -0.60 -19.01 0.15
CA PHE A 128 -0.13 -18.07 1.16
C PHE A 128 -1.25 -17.14 1.64
N LEU A 129 -1.95 -16.47 0.73
CA LEU A 129 -3.04 -15.56 1.06
C LEU A 129 -4.18 -16.27 1.80
N LYS A 130 -4.47 -17.52 1.41
CA LYS A 130 -5.47 -18.36 2.10
C LYS A 130 -4.98 -18.78 3.49
N ALA A 131 -3.74 -19.25 3.61
CA ALA A 131 -3.18 -19.73 4.89
C ALA A 131 -3.00 -18.61 5.92
N THR A 132 -2.73 -17.39 5.46
CA THR A 132 -2.64 -16.22 6.33
C THR A 132 -4.00 -15.62 6.67
N ASP A 133 -5.07 -15.99 5.94
CA ASP A 133 -6.37 -15.30 5.97
C ASP A 133 -6.19 -13.77 5.85
N TRP A 134 -5.37 -13.35 4.88
CA TRP A 134 -4.87 -11.99 4.75
C TRP A 134 -5.96 -10.93 4.88
N ARG A 135 -7.12 -11.18 4.26
CA ARG A 135 -8.23 -10.23 4.25
C ARG A 135 -8.78 -9.97 5.66
N THR A 136 -8.91 -11.01 6.48
CA THR A 136 -9.42 -10.91 7.86
C THR A 136 -8.34 -10.40 8.81
N VAL A 137 -7.10 -10.90 8.65
CA VAL A 137 -5.99 -10.59 9.55
C VAL A 137 -5.52 -9.16 9.35
N TRP A 138 -5.31 -8.71 8.11
CA TRP A 138 -4.77 -7.38 7.83
C TRP A 138 -5.79 -6.40 7.25
N GLY A 139 -6.52 -6.81 6.21
CA GLY A 139 -7.61 -6.04 5.61
C GLY A 139 -7.20 -5.17 4.42
N PHE A 140 -5.96 -4.69 4.35
CA PHE A 140 -5.46 -3.93 3.20
C PHE A 140 -5.12 -4.84 2.02
N ASP A 141 -5.04 -4.26 0.81
CA ASP A 141 -4.79 -5.02 -0.42
C ASP A 141 -3.42 -5.74 -0.33
N PRO A 142 -3.38 -7.06 -0.46
CA PRO A 142 -2.13 -7.81 -0.42
C PRO A 142 -1.17 -7.42 -1.54
N GLN A 143 -1.65 -6.86 -2.65
CA GLN A 143 -0.80 -6.41 -3.75
C GLN A 143 0.20 -5.31 -3.34
N PHE A 144 -0.07 -4.59 -2.27
CA PHE A 144 0.88 -3.63 -1.71
C PHE A 144 2.11 -4.33 -1.10
N TYR A 145 1.91 -5.46 -0.45
CA TYR A 145 2.93 -6.17 0.34
C TYR A 145 3.55 -7.37 -0.38
N LEU A 146 2.82 -7.98 -1.32
CA LEU A 146 3.30 -9.15 -2.05
C LEU A 146 4.64 -8.93 -2.77
N PRO A 147 4.94 -7.77 -3.38
CA PRO A 147 6.25 -7.52 -3.97
C PRO A 147 7.41 -7.62 -2.96
N ILE A 148 7.22 -7.14 -1.73
CA ILE A 148 8.21 -7.25 -0.63
C ILE A 148 8.37 -8.71 -0.21
N LEU A 149 7.26 -9.43 -0.05
CA LEU A 149 7.24 -10.85 0.29
C LEU A 149 7.87 -11.73 -0.81
N GLN A 150 7.64 -11.40 -2.08
CA GLN A 150 8.29 -12.08 -3.21
C GLN A 150 9.79 -11.79 -3.27
N PHE A 151 10.21 -10.55 -2.97
CA PHE A 151 11.63 -10.21 -2.85
C PHE A 151 12.29 -11.02 -1.75
N ALA A 152 11.69 -11.08 -0.57
CA ALA A 152 12.21 -11.88 0.55
C ALA A 152 12.33 -13.37 0.17
N ARG A 153 11.32 -13.94 -0.49
CA ARG A 153 11.34 -15.32 -0.98
C ARG A 153 12.44 -15.57 -2.02
N LEU A 154 12.59 -14.66 -3.00
CA LEU A 154 13.62 -14.77 -4.05
C LEU A 154 15.02 -14.81 -3.46
N HIS A 155 15.28 -13.99 -2.45
CA HIS A 155 16.57 -13.88 -1.79
C HIS A 155 16.71 -14.76 -0.53
N ARG A 156 15.70 -15.56 -0.22
CA ARG A 156 15.64 -16.43 0.98
C ARG A 156 15.88 -15.65 2.28
N LEU A 157 15.41 -14.40 2.32
CA LEU A 157 15.46 -13.60 3.54
C LEU A 157 14.39 -14.10 4.51
N PRO A 158 14.73 -14.34 5.79
CA PRO A 158 13.73 -14.65 6.79
C PRO A 158 12.68 -13.54 6.87
N VAL A 159 11.40 -13.92 6.82
CA VAL A 159 10.29 -13.01 7.07
C VAL A 159 9.75 -13.30 8.47
N VAL A 160 9.64 -12.26 9.28
CA VAL A 160 9.29 -12.36 10.70
C VAL A 160 7.93 -11.73 10.94
N ALA A 161 7.02 -12.51 11.52
CA ALA A 161 5.72 -12.02 11.99
C ALA A 161 5.92 -11.23 13.29
N LEU A 162 5.81 -9.91 13.22
CA LEU A 162 6.11 -9.05 14.37
C LEU A 162 4.94 -8.92 15.35
N ASN A 163 3.71 -9.05 14.85
CA ASN A 163 2.51 -8.66 15.57
C ASN A 163 1.97 -9.77 16.50
N VAL A 164 1.01 -9.36 17.29
CA VAL A 164 0.12 -10.22 18.09
C VAL A 164 -1.30 -10.20 17.52
N GLU A 165 -2.19 -11.00 18.06
CA GLU A 165 -3.59 -11.01 17.63
C GLU A 165 -4.27 -9.67 17.95
N ARG A 166 -5.05 -9.16 17.00
CA ARG A 166 -5.86 -7.93 17.20
C ARG A 166 -6.78 -8.03 18.41
N SER A 167 -7.20 -9.24 18.76
CA SER A 167 -8.05 -9.49 19.92
C SER A 167 -7.32 -9.16 21.24
N LEU A 168 -5.99 -9.37 21.33
CA LEU A 168 -5.19 -8.99 22.49
C LEU A 168 -5.18 -7.47 22.63
N ILE A 169 -4.87 -6.75 21.57
CA ILE A 169 -4.86 -5.27 21.55
C ILE A 169 -6.25 -4.72 21.89
N GLY A 170 -7.31 -5.29 21.29
CA GLY A 170 -8.69 -4.89 21.59
C GLY A 170 -9.11 -5.18 23.03
N ARG A 171 -8.66 -6.27 23.66
CA ARG A 171 -8.89 -6.53 25.09
C ARG A 171 -8.13 -5.55 25.96
N THR A 172 -6.89 -5.22 25.62
CA THR A 172 -6.09 -4.22 26.33
C THR A 172 -6.77 -2.84 26.27
N ALA A 173 -7.28 -2.44 25.10
CA ALA A 173 -8.00 -1.18 24.94
C ALA A 173 -9.29 -1.12 25.76
N ARG A 174 -9.94 -2.25 26.02
CA ARG A 174 -11.18 -2.28 26.84
C ARG A 174 -10.90 -2.39 28.34
N ASN A 175 -9.94 -3.24 28.74
CA ASN A 175 -9.79 -3.69 30.11
C ASN A 175 -8.50 -3.18 30.78
N GLY A 176 -7.55 -2.63 30.01
CA GLY A 176 -6.19 -2.31 30.45
C GLY A 176 -5.27 -3.52 30.45
N TRP A 177 -3.95 -3.29 30.32
CA TRP A 177 -2.93 -4.35 30.24
C TRP A 177 -2.84 -5.19 31.51
N ALA A 178 -2.94 -4.55 32.66
CA ALA A 178 -2.87 -5.25 33.95
C ALA A 178 -4.00 -6.29 34.14
N ALA A 179 -5.14 -6.12 33.48
CA ALA A 179 -6.24 -7.05 33.54
C ALA A 179 -6.09 -8.27 32.59
N ILE A 180 -5.07 -8.27 31.71
CA ILE A 180 -4.81 -9.40 30.82
C ILE A 180 -3.91 -10.42 31.56
N PRO A 181 -4.40 -11.67 31.77
CA PRO A 181 -3.58 -12.72 32.37
C PRO A 181 -2.29 -12.95 31.59
N GLU A 182 -1.19 -13.20 32.27
CA GLU A 182 0.14 -13.38 31.64
C GLU A 182 0.13 -14.49 30.57
N ALA A 183 -0.56 -15.59 30.82
CA ALA A 183 -0.71 -16.69 29.86
C ALA A 183 -1.45 -16.30 28.56
N GLU A 184 -2.17 -15.18 28.58
CA GLU A 184 -2.94 -14.67 27.43
C GLU A 184 -2.26 -13.49 26.73
N ARG A 185 -1.07 -13.08 27.19
CA ARG A 185 -0.31 -11.95 26.63
C ARG A 185 0.51 -12.28 25.38
N GLU A 186 0.40 -13.50 24.87
CA GLU A 186 1.15 -13.98 23.69
C GLU A 186 2.68 -13.78 23.84
N GLY A 187 3.19 -13.84 25.07
CA GLY A 187 4.60 -13.64 25.37
C GLY A 187 5.07 -12.18 25.34
N VAL A 188 4.15 -11.23 25.30
CA VAL A 188 4.48 -9.79 25.37
C VAL A 188 4.72 -9.39 26.83
N GLY A 189 5.87 -8.77 27.06
CA GLY A 189 6.23 -8.19 28.35
C GLY A 189 5.54 -6.85 28.62
N ASN A 190 5.91 -6.21 29.73
CA ASN A 190 5.39 -4.89 30.02
C ASN A 190 6.01 -3.84 29.10
N PRO A 191 5.20 -2.99 28.44
CA PRO A 191 5.72 -1.90 27.62
C PRO A 191 6.42 -0.84 28.48
N ALA A 192 7.49 -0.25 27.96
CA ALA A 192 8.06 0.97 28.51
C ALA A 192 7.02 2.09 28.44
N ALA A 193 7.01 2.94 29.47
CA ALA A 193 6.07 4.07 29.52
C ALA A 193 6.30 5.03 28.33
N PRO A 194 5.25 5.44 27.63
CA PRO A 194 5.40 6.37 26.50
C PRO A 194 5.89 7.74 26.97
N THR A 195 6.65 8.44 26.12
CA THR A 195 7.03 9.83 26.35
C THR A 195 5.78 10.72 26.45
N GLU A 196 5.91 11.88 27.07
CA GLU A 196 4.80 12.86 27.14
C GLU A 196 4.38 13.30 25.73
N ALA A 197 5.35 13.55 24.86
CA ALA A 197 5.10 13.93 23.46
C ALA A 197 4.31 12.85 22.71
N TYR A 198 4.66 11.57 22.91
CA TYR A 198 3.93 10.46 22.28
C TYR A 198 2.51 10.33 22.83
N ARG A 199 2.32 10.46 24.14
CA ARG A 199 0.98 10.47 24.74
C ARG A 199 0.08 11.55 24.15
N ASN A 200 0.60 12.77 24.02
CA ASN A 200 -0.15 13.88 23.45
C ASN A 200 -0.60 13.58 22.02
N ARG A 201 0.31 13.10 21.16
CA ARG A 201 -0.04 12.72 19.79
C ARG A 201 -1.07 11.59 19.72
N LEU A 202 -0.95 10.57 20.55
CA LEU A 202 -1.94 9.48 20.60
C LEU A 202 -3.32 9.99 21.05
N THR A 203 -3.35 10.94 21.99
CA THR A 203 -4.60 11.56 22.43
C THR A 203 -5.24 12.39 21.30
N GLU A 204 -4.45 13.13 20.54
CA GLU A 204 -4.91 13.88 19.37
C GLU A 204 -5.44 12.95 18.27
N THR A 205 -4.73 11.85 18.02
CA THR A 205 -5.14 10.81 17.06
C THR A 205 -6.48 10.20 17.44
N LEU A 206 -6.67 9.84 18.72
CA LEU A 206 -7.95 9.33 19.22
C LEU A 206 -9.08 10.35 19.03
N ALA A 207 -8.85 11.61 19.40
CA ALA A 207 -9.82 12.68 19.24
C ALA A 207 -10.17 12.96 17.76
N ALA A 208 -9.28 12.69 16.83
CA ALA A 208 -9.54 12.77 15.39
C ALA A 208 -10.43 11.62 14.91
N HIS A 209 -10.20 10.40 15.39
CA HIS A 209 -11.03 9.22 15.09
C HIS A 209 -12.45 9.37 15.63
N ASP A 210 -12.61 9.79 16.88
CA ASP A 210 -13.93 9.99 17.50
C ASP A 210 -14.78 11.03 16.73
N ARG A 211 -14.14 12.04 16.14
CA ARG A 211 -14.82 13.02 15.29
C ARG A 211 -15.28 12.44 13.95
N SER A 212 -14.58 11.46 13.40
CA SER A 212 -14.92 10.80 12.14
C SER A 212 -16.01 9.74 12.31
N GLU A 213 -16.09 9.11 13.50
CA GLU A 213 -17.03 8.02 13.81
C GLU A 213 -18.26 8.45 14.64
N ALA A 214 -18.72 9.68 14.56
CA ALA A 214 -19.77 10.28 15.38
C ALA A 214 -21.10 9.49 15.49
N ARG A 215 -21.06 8.17 15.72
CA ARG A 215 -22.20 7.26 15.95
C ARG A 215 -21.82 6.01 16.76
N SER A 216 -21.07 6.09 17.83
CA SER A 216 -20.96 4.96 18.74
C SER A 216 -21.78 5.19 20.00
N THR A 217 -22.81 4.38 20.20
CA THR A 217 -23.70 4.36 21.39
C THR A 217 -23.13 3.48 22.51
N ALA A 218 -21.82 3.51 22.74
CA ALA A 218 -21.23 2.83 23.89
C ALA A 218 -21.37 3.71 25.16
N PRO A 219 -21.58 3.12 26.36
CA PRO A 219 -21.66 3.90 27.59
C PRO A 219 -20.33 4.62 27.82
N ALA A 220 -20.40 5.92 28.03
CA ALA A 220 -19.26 6.81 28.11
C ALA A 220 -18.42 6.52 29.36
N ASP A 221 -17.32 5.84 29.16
CA ASP A 221 -16.16 6.05 30.03
C ASP A 221 -15.74 7.51 29.93
N SER A 222 -15.14 8.05 31.02
CA SER A 222 -14.62 9.41 30.89
C SER A 222 -13.60 9.47 29.74
N PRO A 223 -13.55 10.56 28.94
CA PRO A 223 -12.60 10.70 27.84
C PRO A 223 -11.14 10.38 28.26
N ASP A 224 -10.75 10.77 29.48
CA ASP A 224 -9.43 10.49 30.02
C ASP A 224 -9.15 9.00 30.23
N SER A 225 -10.16 8.22 30.63
CA SER A 225 -9.98 6.77 30.80
C SER A 225 -9.93 6.03 29.48
N ALA A 226 -10.67 6.49 28.47
CA ALA A 226 -10.61 5.93 27.12
C ALA A 226 -9.24 6.24 26.46
N ALA A 227 -8.77 7.47 26.56
CA ALA A 227 -7.45 7.86 26.06
C ALA A 227 -6.32 7.06 26.75
N LYS A 228 -6.40 6.91 28.05
CA LYS A 228 -5.39 6.10 28.80
C LYS A 228 -5.33 4.66 28.29
N ARG A 229 -6.49 4.01 28.10
CA ARG A 229 -6.54 2.62 27.61
C ARG A 229 -6.09 2.49 26.14
N PHE A 230 -6.42 3.46 25.31
CA PHE A 230 -5.94 3.53 23.95
C PHE A 230 -4.39 3.62 23.90
N ILE A 231 -3.81 4.54 24.68
CA ILE A 231 -2.35 4.70 24.79
C ILE A 231 -1.70 3.42 25.31
N GLU A 232 -2.30 2.76 26.30
CA GLU A 232 -1.80 1.49 26.83
C GLU A 232 -1.83 0.37 25.78
N ALA A 233 -2.92 0.26 25.02
CA ALA A 233 -3.04 -0.72 23.95
C ALA A 233 -2.02 -0.46 22.82
N GLN A 234 -1.79 0.80 22.46
CA GLN A 234 -0.76 1.19 21.51
C GLN A 234 0.64 0.82 22.02
N GLY A 235 0.94 1.10 23.28
CA GLY A 235 2.22 0.73 23.89
C GLY A 235 2.45 -0.78 23.91
N VAL A 236 1.41 -1.60 24.16
CA VAL A 236 1.48 -3.06 24.07
C VAL A 236 1.75 -3.52 22.64
N TRP A 237 1.13 -2.87 21.66
CA TRP A 237 1.34 -3.17 20.24
C TRP A 237 2.78 -2.89 19.83
N ASP A 238 3.29 -1.70 20.17
CA ASP A 238 4.69 -1.30 19.92
C ASP A 238 5.68 -2.25 20.60
N ARG A 239 5.39 -2.64 21.86
CA ARG A 239 6.21 -3.59 22.61
C ARG A 239 6.26 -4.96 21.96
N ALA A 240 5.14 -5.48 21.52
CA ALA A 240 5.06 -6.77 20.83
C ALA A 240 5.99 -6.82 19.61
N MET A 241 5.96 -5.79 18.77
CA MET A 241 6.82 -5.70 17.59
C MET A 241 8.29 -5.53 17.96
N ALA A 242 8.60 -4.66 18.91
CA ALA A 242 9.96 -4.42 19.37
C ALA A 242 10.61 -5.69 19.96
N GLU A 243 9.88 -6.45 20.78
CA GLU A 243 10.38 -7.71 21.35
C GLU A 243 10.68 -8.75 20.27
N LYS A 244 9.82 -8.84 19.24
CA LYS A 244 10.05 -9.81 18.16
C LYS A 244 11.23 -9.41 17.29
N ILE A 245 11.44 -8.13 17.05
CA ILE A 245 12.65 -7.60 16.41
C ILE A 245 13.90 -7.93 17.25
N ALA A 246 13.87 -7.61 18.54
CA ALA A 246 14.99 -7.88 19.46
C ALA A 246 15.31 -9.37 19.57
N GLU A 247 14.30 -10.22 19.67
CA GLU A 247 14.45 -11.68 19.66
C GLU A 247 15.11 -12.16 18.36
N THR A 248 14.63 -11.70 17.21
CA THR A 248 15.19 -12.07 15.89
C THR A 248 16.66 -11.70 15.80
N ARG A 249 17.01 -10.47 16.20
CA ARG A 249 18.40 -10.02 16.27
C ARG A 249 19.26 -10.94 17.14
N ARG A 250 18.80 -11.20 18.36
CA ARG A 250 19.54 -12.01 19.34
C ARG A 250 19.75 -13.45 18.88
N THR A 251 18.76 -14.05 18.22
CA THR A 251 18.78 -15.47 17.83
C THR A 251 19.48 -15.71 16.50
N THR A 252 19.44 -14.75 15.57
CA THR A 252 19.97 -14.92 14.21
C THR A 252 21.22 -14.11 13.91
N GLY A 253 21.50 -13.06 14.69
CA GLY A 253 22.56 -12.08 14.42
C GLY A 253 22.25 -11.13 13.24
N ARG A 254 21.15 -11.33 12.50
CA ARG A 254 20.79 -10.57 11.30
C ARG A 254 20.30 -9.17 11.67
N SER A 255 20.57 -8.19 10.82
CA SER A 255 19.88 -6.91 10.87
C SER A 255 18.42 -7.09 10.48
N VAL A 256 17.50 -6.38 11.16
CA VAL A 256 16.06 -6.49 10.91
C VAL A 256 15.57 -5.23 10.20
N VAL A 257 15.01 -5.39 9.01
CA VAL A 257 14.27 -4.34 8.31
C VAL A 257 12.78 -4.50 8.63
N GLY A 258 12.24 -3.61 9.44
CA GLY A 258 10.82 -3.60 9.81
C GLY A 258 9.98 -2.81 8.80
N ILE A 259 8.92 -3.43 8.30
CA ILE A 259 7.89 -2.82 7.46
C ILE A 259 6.71 -2.52 8.38
N LEU A 260 6.51 -1.24 8.70
CA LEU A 260 5.60 -0.80 9.77
C LEU A 260 4.86 0.48 9.35
N GLY A 261 3.67 0.67 9.91
CA GLY A 261 2.98 1.94 9.83
C GLY A 261 3.80 3.07 10.46
N GLU A 262 3.80 4.23 9.82
CA GLU A 262 4.56 5.41 10.28
C GLU A 262 4.25 5.78 11.73
N GLY A 263 3.00 5.62 12.18
CA GLY A 263 2.58 5.91 13.54
C GLY A 263 3.33 5.13 14.63
N HIS A 264 3.92 3.99 14.29
CA HIS A 264 4.70 3.15 15.19
C HIS A 264 6.19 3.51 15.24
N VAL A 265 6.70 4.34 14.31
CA VAL A 265 8.16 4.54 14.17
C VAL A 265 8.60 6.01 14.17
N ALA A 266 7.74 6.93 13.71
CA ALA A 266 8.06 8.34 13.58
C ALA A 266 8.49 8.96 14.92
N ARG A 267 9.41 9.91 14.86
CA ARG A 267 9.93 10.68 16.01
C ARG A 267 10.62 9.83 17.08
N ARG A 268 11.03 8.60 16.72
CA ARG A 268 11.59 7.59 17.62
C ARG A 268 10.64 7.19 18.77
N ASP A 269 9.36 7.43 18.60
CA ASP A 269 8.31 6.93 19.48
C ASP A 269 7.92 5.48 19.12
N GLY A 270 6.99 4.93 19.86
CA GLY A 270 6.46 3.59 19.57
C GLY A 270 7.55 2.51 19.60
N VAL A 271 7.72 1.78 18.49
CA VAL A 271 8.66 0.65 18.39
C VAL A 271 10.11 1.06 18.69
N PRO A 272 10.66 2.18 18.17
CA PRO A 272 12.02 2.59 18.52
C PRO A 272 12.23 2.85 20.02
N HIS A 273 11.23 3.44 20.68
CA HIS A 273 11.26 3.66 22.13
C HIS A 273 11.28 2.33 22.92
N GLN A 274 10.46 1.37 22.49
CA GLN A 274 10.44 0.03 23.10
C GLN A 274 11.74 -0.74 22.82
N LEU A 275 12.35 -0.58 21.64
CA LEU A 275 13.64 -1.17 21.30
C LEU A 275 14.76 -0.61 22.20
N ALA A 276 14.75 0.69 22.46
CA ALA A 276 15.71 1.35 23.33
C ALA A 276 15.61 0.80 24.77
N ASP A 277 14.40 0.58 25.29
CA ASP A 277 14.15 -0.07 26.58
C ASP A 277 14.68 -1.52 26.60
N LEU A 278 14.65 -2.22 25.47
CA LEU A 278 15.22 -3.56 25.29
C LEU A 278 16.74 -3.56 25.04
N GLY A 279 17.40 -2.39 25.10
CA GLY A 279 18.84 -2.24 24.90
C GLY A 279 19.28 -2.06 23.45
N ILE A 280 18.37 -1.89 22.49
CA ILE A 280 18.67 -1.60 21.08
C ILE A 280 18.42 -0.11 20.82
N VAL A 281 19.45 0.70 21.02
CA VAL A 281 19.40 2.16 20.86
C VAL A 281 19.71 2.62 19.42
N ASP A 282 20.45 1.81 18.67
CA ASP A 282 20.88 2.11 17.30
C ASP A 282 19.87 1.58 16.28
N SER A 283 18.71 2.22 16.19
CA SER A 283 17.73 1.96 15.12
C SER A 283 17.70 3.10 14.13
N ALA A 284 17.70 2.79 12.83
CA ALA A 284 17.51 3.77 11.76
C ALA A 284 16.03 3.83 11.36
N ILE A 285 15.49 5.03 11.21
CA ILE A 285 14.10 5.29 10.82
C ILE A 285 14.12 6.01 9.48
N LEU A 286 13.47 5.41 8.49
CA LEU A 286 13.32 5.99 7.16
C LEU A 286 11.82 6.12 6.84
N LEU A 287 11.40 7.27 6.31
CA LEU A 287 10.00 7.52 5.96
C LEU A 287 9.86 7.98 4.51
N PRO A 288 8.78 7.61 3.84
CA PRO A 288 8.37 8.26 2.61
C PRO A 288 7.79 9.66 2.94
N TRP A 289 7.93 10.60 2.02
CA TRP A 289 7.46 11.97 2.18
C TRP A 289 6.66 12.39 0.96
N ASP A 290 5.34 12.40 1.11
CA ASP A 290 4.44 12.82 0.02
C ASP A 290 4.61 14.31 -0.29
N ALA A 291 4.50 14.68 -1.57
CA ALA A 291 4.73 16.05 -2.03
C ALA A 291 3.71 17.07 -1.47
N ASP A 292 2.57 16.61 -0.99
CA ASP A 292 1.50 17.41 -0.36
C ASP A 292 1.59 17.46 1.17
N ARG A 293 2.54 16.72 1.76
CA ARG A 293 2.75 16.72 3.21
C ARG A 293 3.31 18.07 3.68
N ASP A 294 2.92 18.46 4.90
CA ASP A 294 3.34 19.72 5.51
C ASP A 294 4.85 19.73 5.79
N CYS A 295 5.52 20.83 5.44
CA CYS A 295 6.93 21.03 5.69
C CYS A 295 7.25 21.21 7.17
N ASP A 296 6.31 21.69 7.97
CA ASP A 296 6.50 21.92 9.41
C ASP A 296 6.77 20.63 10.19
N ASP A 297 6.40 19.47 9.61
CA ASP A 297 6.73 18.17 10.19
C ASP A 297 8.23 17.80 10.09
N LEU A 298 8.99 18.46 9.21
CA LEU A 298 10.44 18.28 9.05
C LEU A 298 11.23 19.03 10.13
N ASP A 299 11.07 18.60 11.36
CA ASP A 299 11.64 19.25 12.55
C ASP A 299 12.97 18.63 13.05
N GLY A 300 13.61 17.81 12.23
CA GLY A 300 14.85 17.09 12.56
C GLY A 300 14.68 15.85 13.45
N ARG A 301 13.48 15.62 13.98
CA ARG A 301 13.18 14.47 14.87
C ARG A 301 12.28 13.44 14.22
N ILE A 302 11.68 13.75 13.06
CA ILE A 302 10.68 12.91 12.42
C ILE A 302 11.25 11.52 12.03
N ALA A 303 12.47 11.49 11.47
CA ALA A 303 13.19 10.31 11.02
C ALA A 303 14.69 10.62 10.85
N ASP A 304 15.52 9.60 10.62
CA ASP A 304 16.93 9.77 10.24
C ASP A 304 17.07 10.24 8.80
N ALA A 305 16.15 9.83 7.95
CA ALA A 305 16.01 10.37 6.60
C ALA A 305 14.58 10.15 6.08
N VAL A 306 14.21 11.00 5.13
CA VAL A 306 12.95 10.93 4.39
C VAL A 306 13.22 10.85 2.90
N PHE A 307 12.29 10.25 2.15
CA PHE A 307 12.38 10.13 0.69
C PHE A 307 11.19 10.78 0.03
N GLY A 308 11.42 11.78 -0.79
CA GLY A 308 10.37 12.49 -1.51
C GLY A 308 9.63 11.59 -2.50
N LEU A 309 8.31 11.54 -2.36
CA LEU A 309 7.39 10.95 -3.32
C LEU A 309 6.65 12.05 -4.08
N GLY A 310 6.17 11.74 -5.28
CA GLY A 310 5.27 12.62 -6.02
C GLY A 310 3.98 12.85 -5.25
N LEU A 311 3.19 13.83 -5.73
CA LEU A 311 1.78 13.89 -5.31
C LEU A 311 1.23 12.47 -5.43
N ALA A 312 0.55 12.03 -4.36
CA ALA A 312 -0.29 10.88 -4.52
C ALA A 312 -1.08 11.14 -5.80
N ARG A 313 -0.74 10.46 -6.86
CA ARG A 313 -1.79 10.27 -7.84
C ARG A 313 -2.90 9.70 -6.97
N GLU A 314 -4.03 10.42 -6.88
CA GLU A 314 -5.26 9.67 -6.79
C GLU A 314 -5.06 8.66 -7.91
N ASP A 315 -4.54 7.48 -7.57
CA ASP A 315 -4.66 6.34 -8.44
C ASP A 315 -6.17 6.32 -8.61
N ALA A 316 -6.63 6.96 -9.71
CA ALA A 316 -8.00 6.89 -10.14
C ALA A 316 -8.22 5.41 -10.09
N GLU A 317 -8.88 4.98 -8.97
CA GLU A 317 -8.87 3.59 -8.46
C GLU A 317 -8.75 2.72 -9.68
N PRO A 318 -7.57 2.09 -9.99
CA PRO A 318 -7.26 1.67 -11.36
C PRO A 318 -8.50 0.95 -11.79
N GLN A 319 -9.26 1.54 -12.74
CA GLN A 319 -10.70 1.25 -12.88
C GLN A 319 -10.80 -0.23 -12.90
N ARG A 320 -11.18 -0.81 -11.74
CA ARG A 320 -10.98 -2.24 -11.47
C ARG A 320 -11.57 -2.92 -12.67
N PRO A 321 -10.76 -3.64 -13.47
CA PRO A 321 -11.22 -4.13 -14.75
C PRO A 321 -12.51 -4.90 -14.50
N LYS A 322 -13.60 -4.47 -15.10
CA LYS A 322 -14.92 -5.07 -14.91
C LYS A 322 -15.25 -5.84 -16.18
N LEU A 323 -15.58 -7.10 -16.00
CA LEU A 323 -16.10 -7.91 -17.12
C LEU A 323 -17.51 -7.44 -17.51
N GLY A 324 -18.28 -6.95 -16.52
CA GLY A 324 -19.66 -6.47 -16.72
C GLY A 324 -20.69 -7.59 -16.76
N VAL A 325 -20.57 -8.54 -15.85
CA VAL A 325 -21.50 -9.65 -15.63
C VAL A 325 -21.94 -9.71 -14.17
N GLN A 326 -23.17 -10.16 -13.93
CA GLN A 326 -23.57 -10.72 -12.63
C GLN A 326 -23.35 -12.22 -12.67
N LEU A 327 -22.82 -12.76 -11.57
CA LEU A 327 -22.45 -14.16 -11.46
C LEU A 327 -23.32 -14.83 -10.39
N GLU A 328 -23.81 -16.00 -10.72
CA GLU A 328 -24.56 -16.86 -9.83
C GLU A 328 -23.75 -18.14 -9.56
N PRO A 329 -23.59 -18.55 -8.29
CA PRO A 329 -22.93 -19.80 -7.98
C PRO A 329 -23.80 -20.97 -8.46
N GLY A 330 -23.20 -21.98 -9.07
CA GLY A 330 -23.84 -23.18 -9.54
C GLY A 330 -23.09 -24.45 -9.10
N PRO A 331 -23.72 -25.63 -9.19
CA PRO A 331 -23.13 -26.87 -8.70
C PRO A 331 -21.84 -27.30 -9.43
N GLU A 332 -21.61 -26.82 -10.65
CA GLU A 332 -20.44 -27.16 -11.47
C GLU A 332 -19.67 -25.93 -11.94
N GLY A 333 -19.63 -24.83 -11.16
CA GLY A 333 -18.96 -23.59 -11.52
C GLY A 333 -19.86 -22.37 -11.35
N ILE A 334 -19.58 -21.32 -12.09
CA ILE A 334 -20.32 -20.05 -12.03
C ILE A 334 -21.13 -19.85 -13.31
N THR A 335 -22.37 -19.41 -13.16
CA THR A 335 -23.28 -19.09 -14.26
C THR A 335 -23.38 -17.57 -14.43
N VAL A 336 -23.42 -17.11 -15.67
CA VAL A 336 -23.68 -15.71 -16.02
C VAL A 336 -25.17 -15.44 -15.87
N GLY A 337 -25.57 -14.68 -14.87
CA GLY A 337 -26.96 -14.27 -14.61
C GLY A 337 -27.39 -13.13 -15.55
N THR A 338 -26.58 -12.07 -15.62
CA THR A 338 -26.82 -10.95 -16.56
C THR A 338 -25.52 -10.44 -17.17
N VAL A 339 -25.62 -9.87 -18.37
CA VAL A 339 -24.52 -9.21 -19.07
C VAL A 339 -24.91 -7.75 -19.32
N SER A 340 -24.08 -6.83 -18.81
CA SER A 340 -24.29 -5.39 -19.00
C SER A 340 -24.07 -5.01 -20.47
N SER A 341 -24.95 -4.21 -21.05
CA SER A 341 -24.80 -3.72 -22.42
C SER A 341 -23.52 -2.92 -22.59
N GLY A 342 -22.80 -3.12 -23.69
CA GLY A 342 -21.54 -2.42 -24.00
C GLY A 342 -20.35 -2.84 -23.12
N SER A 343 -20.50 -3.80 -22.22
CA SER A 343 -19.43 -4.31 -21.36
C SER A 343 -18.41 -5.16 -22.11
N VAL A 344 -17.26 -5.39 -21.50
CA VAL A 344 -16.22 -6.31 -21.99
C VAL A 344 -16.81 -7.71 -22.25
N ALA A 345 -17.70 -8.19 -21.39
CA ALA A 345 -18.41 -9.45 -21.55
C ALA A 345 -19.35 -9.46 -22.77
N ALA A 346 -20.11 -8.37 -22.97
CA ALA A 346 -21.02 -8.26 -24.12
C ALA A 346 -20.23 -8.27 -25.44
N VAL A 347 -19.13 -7.51 -25.50
CA VAL A 347 -18.24 -7.47 -26.68
C VAL A 347 -17.55 -8.81 -26.92
N ALA A 348 -17.21 -9.54 -25.86
CA ALA A 348 -16.64 -10.89 -25.95
C ALA A 348 -17.67 -11.95 -26.37
N GLY A 349 -18.97 -11.62 -26.41
CA GLY A 349 -20.02 -12.53 -26.77
C GLY A 349 -20.52 -13.44 -25.65
N LEU A 350 -20.23 -13.11 -24.38
CA LEU A 350 -20.85 -13.77 -23.23
C LEU A 350 -22.36 -13.50 -23.21
N ARG A 351 -23.13 -14.47 -22.74
CA ARG A 351 -24.59 -14.40 -22.66
C ARG A 351 -25.09 -14.90 -21.31
N THR A 352 -26.25 -14.45 -20.92
CA THR A 352 -27.01 -15.03 -19.80
C THR A 352 -27.16 -16.53 -19.97
N GLY A 353 -26.91 -17.30 -18.94
CA GLY A 353 -26.93 -18.75 -18.95
C GLY A 353 -25.61 -19.44 -19.28
N ASP A 354 -24.60 -18.71 -19.79
CA ASP A 354 -23.26 -19.26 -19.98
C ASP A 354 -22.67 -19.71 -18.66
N ARG A 355 -22.03 -20.87 -18.67
CA ARG A 355 -21.25 -21.33 -17.51
C ARG A 355 -19.77 -21.12 -17.75
N ILE A 356 -19.10 -20.31 -16.95
CA ILE A 356 -17.67 -20.07 -17.06
C ILE A 356 -16.93 -21.19 -16.32
N LEU A 357 -16.09 -21.95 -17.04
CA LEU A 357 -15.33 -23.08 -16.54
C LEU A 357 -13.87 -22.73 -16.23
N VAL A 358 -13.24 -21.97 -17.13
CA VAL A 358 -11.82 -21.61 -17.06
C VAL A 358 -11.64 -20.13 -17.44
N ALA A 359 -10.78 -19.44 -16.74
CA ALA A 359 -10.35 -18.08 -17.07
C ALA A 359 -8.81 -17.99 -17.01
N ALA A 360 -8.16 -17.53 -18.09
CA ALA A 360 -6.71 -17.51 -18.22
C ALA A 360 -6.01 -18.83 -17.83
N GLY A 361 -6.56 -19.96 -18.27
CA GLY A 361 -6.05 -21.30 -17.94
C GLY A 361 -6.33 -21.78 -16.51
N THR A 362 -6.95 -20.96 -15.67
CA THR A 362 -7.28 -21.32 -14.27
C THR A 362 -8.72 -21.78 -14.16
N PRO A 363 -9.02 -22.97 -13.60
CA PRO A 363 -10.38 -23.40 -13.34
C PRO A 363 -11.13 -22.44 -12.40
N VAL A 364 -12.36 -22.10 -12.76
CA VAL A 364 -13.22 -21.16 -12.01
C VAL A 364 -14.34 -21.97 -11.38
N ARG A 365 -14.39 -22.03 -10.05
CA ARG A 365 -15.38 -22.80 -9.28
C ARG A 365 -16.34 -21.92 -8.49
N ALA A 366 -15.89 -20.70 -8.16
CA ALA A 366 -16.66 -19.71 -7.41
C ALA A 366 -16.55 -18.33 -8.04
N PRO A 367 -17.49 -17.40 -7.83
CA PRO A 367 -17.41 -16.03 -8.31
C PRO A 367 -16.10 -15.34 -7.89
N ALA A 368 -15.58 -15.63 -6.69
CA ALA A 368 -14.34 -15.08 -6.18
C ALA A 368 -13.12 -15.46 -7.05
N ASP A 369 -13.11 -16.66 -7.63
CA ASP A 369 -12.00 -17.11 -8.50
C ASP A 369 -11.93 -16.25 -9.77
N LEU A 370 -13.09 -16.02 -10.41
CA LEU A 370 -13.15 -15.18 -11.60
C LEU A 370 -12.79 -13.72 -11.28
N VAL A 371 -13.29 -13.19 -10.16
CA VAL A 371 -12.96 -11.84 -9.70
C VAL A 371 -11.44 -11.68 -9.48
N ALA A 372 -10.80 -12.69 -8.88
CA ALA A 372 -9.35 -12.68 -8.67
C ALA A 372 -8.57 -12.65 -10.01
N VAL A 373 -9.03 -13.41 -11.02
CA VAL A 373 -8.43 -13.41 -12.35
C VAL A 373 -8.64 -12.06 -13.05
N ILE A 374 -9.87 -11.50 -12.98
CA ILE A 374 -10.19 -10.22 -13.61
C ILE A 374 -9.37 -9.08 -13.00
N ARG A 375 -9.21 -9.04 -11.68
CA ARG A 375 -8.44 -8.00 -10.98
C ARG A 375 -6.97 -7.92 -11.40
N ARG A 376 -6.43 -9.00 -11.94
CA ARG A 376 -5.04 -9.08 -12.44
C ARG A 376 -4.90 -8.61 -13.90
N GLN A 377 -6.02 -8.31 -14.58
CA GLN A 377 -5.97 -7.85 -15.95
C GLN A 377 -5.55 -6.36 -15.99
N ALA A 378 -4.48 -6.08 -16.72
CA ALA A 378 -4.11 -4.69 -17.01
C ALA A 378 -4.96 -4.15 -18.19
N PRO A 379 -5.13 -2.83 -18.30
CA PRO A 379 -5.69 -2.22 -19.50
C PRO A 379 -4.99 -2.72 -20.78
N GLY A 380 -5.77 -2.99 -21.83
CA GLY A 380 -5.25 -3.52 -23.09
C GLY A 380 -4.98 -5.03 -23.12
N THR A 381 -5.22 -5.75 -22.04
CA THR A 381 -5.01 -7.22 -22.00
C THR A 381 -6.20 -8.00 -22.52
N TRP A 382 -5.93 -9.25 -22.88
CA TRP A 382 -6.92 -10.19 -23.38
C TRP A 382 -7.04 -11.37 -22.40
N LEU A 383 -8.26 -11.64 -21.96
CA LEU A 383 -8.57 -12.73 -21.06
C LEU A 383 -9.28 -13.85 -21.82
N PRO A 384 -8.62 -15.01 -22.08
CA PRO A 384 -9.29 -16.17 -22.63
C PRO A 384 -10.20 -16.80 -21.57
N LEU A 385 -11.41 -17.16 -21.99
CA LEU A 385 -12.44 -17.81 -21.18
C LEU A 385 -12.90 -19.09 -21.87
N THR A 386 -12.91 -20.20 -21.15
CA THR A 386 -13.65 -21.40 -21.60
C THR A 386 -15.00 -21.39 -20.93
N ILE A 387 -16.05 -21.42 -21.74
CA ILE A 387 -17.43 -21.44 -21.27
C ILE A 387 -18.14 -22.71 -21.75
N ARG A 388 -19.24 -23.05 -21.09
CA ARG A 388 -20.20 -24.05 -21.60
C ARG A 388 -21.52 -23.35 -21.91
N ARG A 389 -21.98 -23.48 -23.16
CA ARG A 389 -23.23 -22.95 -23.68
C ARG A 389 -23.96 -24.08 -24.40
N ASP A 390 -25.23 -24.30 -24.09
CA ASP A 390 -26.09 -25.35 -24.72
C ASP A 390 -25.42 -26.75 -24.71
N GLY A 391 -24.68 -27.05 -23.65
CA GLY A 391 -23.95 -28.31 -23.46
C GLY A 391 -22.60 -28.42 -24.15
N ALA A 392 -22.24 -27.47 -25.04
CA ALA A 392 -20.96 -27.41 -25.74
C ALA A 392 -19.97 -26.46 -25.10
N GLU A 393 -18.70 -26.84 -25.06
CA GLU A 393 -17.61 -25.95 -24.63
C GLU A 393 -17.18 -25.03 -25.78
N GLN A 394 -16.97 -23.77 -25.44
CA GLN A 394 -16.57 -22.72 -26.37
C GLN A 394 -15.49 -21.84 -25.74
N GLU A 395 -14.58 -21.34 -26.58
CA GLU A 395 -13.59 -20.36 -26.15
C GLU A 395 -14.04 -18.96 -26.57
N LEU A 396 -13.97 -18.02 -25.64
CA LEU A 396 -14.20 -16.60 -25.85
C LEU A 396 -12.98 -15.82 -25.39
N VAL A 397 -12.77 -14.62 -25.93
CA VAL A 397 -11.71 -13.73 -25.49
C VAL A 397 -12.29 -12.39 -25.07
N ALA A 398 -12.22 -12.10 -23.79
CA ALA A 398 -12.60 -10.81 -23.23
C ALA A 398 -11.42 -9.84 -23.37
N LYS A 399 -11.63 -8.74 -24.11
CA LYS A 399 -10.59 -7.74 -24.39
C LYS A 399 -10.83 -6.52 -23.52
N PHE A 400 -9.96 -6.29 -22.55
CA PHE A 400 -10.03 -5.10 -21.70
C PHE A 400 -9.53 -3.89 -22.51
N PRO A 401 -10.26 -2.75 -22.49
CA PRO A 401 -9.87 -1.56 -23.24
C PRO A 401 -8.53 -1.01 -22.75
N VAL A 402 -7.78 -0.36 -23.64
CA VAL A 402 -6.65 0.48 -23.25
C VAL A 402 -7.23 1.75 -22.63
N GLU A 403 -6.69 2.20 -21.48
CA GLU A 403 -7.13 3.46 -20.87
C GLU A 403 -6.96 4.63 -21.86
N GLY A 404 -8.01 5.44 -22.02
CA GLY A 404 -7.95 6.67 -22.81
C GLY A 404 -8.45 6.61 -24.24
N ARG A 405 -9.31 5.64 -24.61
CA ARG A 405 -10.08 5.71 -25.87
C ARG A 405 -11.57 5.58 -25.63
#